data_a2e0855c29253a5e39ac0dc590ee720e
#
_entry.id   a2e0855c29253a5e39ac0dc590ee720e
#
_cell.length_a   1.000
_cell.length_b   1.000
_cell.length_c   1.000
_cell.angle_alpha   90.00
_cell.angle_beta   90.00
_cell.angle_gamma   90.00
#
_symmetry.space_group_name_H-M   'P 1'
#
loop_
_entity.id
_entity.type
_entity.pdbx_description
1 polymer ?
#
loop_
_entity_poly.entity_id
_entity_poly.type
_entity_poly.pdbx_seq_one_letter_code
_entity_poly.pdbx_strand_id
1 'polypeptide(L)' 'MDSDDAIDRANRAKRGSPFLNTDQAAAYLKMSGRLLKRLRVRGDGPEFRRHSRFVEYHIDDLDAWSAARKSRGGNHD' A
#
# COMPACT_ATOMS: atom_id res chain seq x y z
N MET A 1 2.06 -14.25 -12.44
CA MET A 1 1.82 -12.82 -12.55
C MET A 1 2.96 -12.07 -11.92
N ASP A 2 3.49 -11.12 -12.60
CA ASP A 2 4.67 -10.44 -12.09
C ASP A 2 4.33 -9.08 -11.53
N SER A 3 5.35 -8.39 -11.04
CA SER A 3 5.15 -7.10 -10.40
C SER A 3 4.70 -6.02 -11.36
N ASP A 4 5.02 -6.17 -12.65
CA ASP A 4 4.60 -5.18 -13.64
C ASP A 4 3.08 -5.16 -13.75
N ASP A 5 2.45 -6.32 -13.66
CA ASP A 5 1.01 -6.39 -13.75
C ASP A 5 0.36 -5.72 -12.54
N ALA A 6 0.91 -5.92 -11.37
CA ALA A 6 0.38 -5.29 -10.17
C ALA A 6 0.52 -3.78 -10.22
N ILE A 7 1.66 -3.30 -10.72
CA ILE A 7 1.89 -1.87 -10.86
C ILE A 7 0.94 -1.27 -11.88
N ASP A 8 0.72 -1.97 -12.98
CA ASP A 8 -0.19 -1.51 -14.01
C ASP A 8 -1.61 -1.38 -13.48
N ARG A 9 -2.04 -2.35 -12.66
CA ARG A 9 -3.36 -2.29 -12.05
C ARG A 9 -3.48 -1.12 -11.08
N ALA A 10 -2.41 -0.86 -10.33
CA ALA A 10 -2.41 0.27 -9.41
C ALA A 10 -2.53 1.58 -10.18
N ASN A 11 -1.85 1.70 -11.30
CA ASN A 11 -1.94 2.90 -12.12
C ASN A 11 -3.34 3.10 -12.66
N ARG A 12 -4.00 2.03 -13.06
CA ARG A 12 -5.36 2.12 -13.55
C ARG A 12 -6.33 2.49 -12.45
N ALA A 13 -6.12 1.93 -11.26
CA ALA A 13 -6.93 2.26 -10.10
C ALA A 13 -6.80 3.73 -9.76
N LYS A 14 -5.59 4.25 -9.87
CA LYS A 14 -5.35 5.65 -9.58
C LYS A 14 -6.16 6.58 -10.49
N ARG A 15 -6.37 6.17 -11.72
CA ARG A 15 -7.14 6.97 -12.67
C ARG A 15 -8.63 6.72 -12.55
N GLY A 16 -9.04 5.49 -12.26
CA GLY A 16 -10.45 5.11 -12.20
C GLY A 16 -10.99 4.96 -10.80
N SER A 17 -10.16 4.49 -9.89
CA SER A 17 -10.55 4.29 -8.50
C SER A 17 -9.31 4.47 -7.63
N PRO A 18 -9.41 5.23 -6.54
CA PRO A 18 -8.24 5.47 -5.68
C PRO A 18 -7.95 4.33 -4.72
N PHE A 19 -8.71 3.25 -4.76
CA PHE A 19 -8.54 2.15 -3.82
C PHE A 19 -7.77 1.01 -4.45
N LEU A 20 -6.83 0.46 -3.68
CA LEU A 20 -5.98 -0.64 -4.12
C LEU A 20 -6.15 -1.81 -3.16
N ASN A 21 -6.05 -3.03 -3.71
CA ASN A 21 -6.02 -4.20 -2.83
C ASN A 21 -4.62 -4.33 -2.22
N THR A 22 -4.44 -5.35 -1.38
CA THR A 22 -3.17 -5.52 -0.65
C THR A 22 -1.99 -5.67 -1.61
N ASP A 23 -2.12 -6.48 -2.63
CA ASP A 23 -1.01 -6.70 -3.57
C ASP A 23 -0.69 -5.45 -4.35
N GLN A 24 -1.71 -4.73 -4.78
CA GLN A 24 -1.51 -3.48 -5.52
C GLN A 24 -0.88 -2.42 -4.62
N ALA A 25 -1.34 -2.34 -3.38
CA ALA A 25 -0.78 -1.39 -2.43
C ALA A 25 0.67 -1.70 -2.11
N ALA A 26 0.99 -2.99 -1.94
CA ALA A 26 2.37 -3.39 -1.69
C ALA A 26 3.26 -3.02 -2.86
N ALA A 27 2.81 -3.28 -4.09
CA ALA A 27 3.57 -2.91 -5.28
C ALA A 27 3.77 -1.40 -5.35
N TYR A 28 2.73 -0.66 -5.02
CA TYR A 28 2.80 0.81 -5.01
C TYR A 28 3.86 1.30 -4.02
N LEU A 29 3.95 0.64 -2.86
CA LEU A 29 4.91 0.99 -1.83
C LEU A 29 6.27 0.31 -2.02
N LYS A 30 6.40 -0.51 -3.06
CA LYS A 30 7.62 -1.23 -3.39
C LYS A 30 8.05 -2.18 -2.28
N MET A 31 7.08 -2.90 -1.76
CA MET A 31 7.34 -3.93 -0.76
C MET A 31 6.55 -5.17 -1.11
N SER A 32 6.82 -6.28 -0.40
CA SER A 32 6.09 -7.51 -0.65
C SER A 32 4.71 -7.44 0.01
N GLY A 33 3.77 -8.19 -0.54
CA GLY A 33 2.45 -8.29 0.08
C GLY A 33 2.51 -8.87 1.47
N ARG A 34 3.45 -9.81 1.68
CA ARG A 34 3.63 -10.41 3.00
C ARG A 34 4.03 -9.36 4.03
N LEU A 35 4.95 -8.49 3.65
CA LEU A 35 5.39 -7.44 4.56
C LEU A 35 4.24 -6.50 4.87
N LEU A 36 3.48 -6.10 3.86
CA LEU A 36 2.36 -5.20 4.08
C LEU A 36 1.31 -5.83 4.99
N LYS A 37 1.04 -7.11 4.81
CA LYS A 37 0.11 -7.81 5.70
C LYS A 37 0.61 -7.85 7.13
N ARG A 38 1.91 -8.07 7.31
CA ARG A 38 2.51 -8.08 8.64
C ARG A 38 2.36 -6.72 9.30
N LEU A 39 2.63 -5.66 8.55
CA LEU A 39 2.49 -4.30 9.08
C LEU A 39 1.04 -4.02 9.47
N ARG A 40 0.10 -4.51 8.66
CA ARG A 40 -1.32 -4.32 8.96
C ARG A 40 -1.70 -4.99 10.27
N VAL A 41 -1.26 -6.23 10.45
CA VAL A 41 -1.58 -6.98 11.67
C VAL A 41 -0.98 -6.31 12.90
N ARG A 42 0.20 -5.74 12.76
CA ARG A 42 0.88 -5.08 13.87
C ARG A 42 0.36 -3.67 14.13
N GLY A 43 -0.44 -3.14 13.22
CA GLY A 43 -0.91 -1.78 13.37
C GLY A 43 0.12 -0.73 13.00
N ASP A 44 1.16 -1.13 12.29
CA ASP A 44 2.27 -0.24 11.91
C ASP A 44 2.21 0.20 10.46
N GLY A 45 1.23 -0.27 9.71
CA GLY A 45 1.13 0.04 8.29
C GLY A 45 0.20 1.19 8.02
N PRO A 46 -0.04 1.46 6.72
CA PRO A 46 -0.96 2.53 6.34
C PRO A 46 -2.39 2.17 6.73
N GLU A 47 -3.23 3.18 6.78
CA GLU A 47 -4.64 2.97 7.05
C GLU A 47 -5.28 2.16 5.94
N PHE A 48 -6.29 1.40 6.30
CA PHE A 48 -6.96 0.55 5.34
C PHE A 48 -8.43 0.43 5.72
N ARG A 49 -9.22 -0.04 4.75
CA ARG A 49 -10.62 -0.35 4.95
C ARG A 49 -10.83 -1.83 4.82
N ARG A 50 -11.77 -2.35 5.57
CA ARG A 50 -12.15 -3.75 5.45
C ARG A 50 -13.62 -3.85 5.09
N HIS A 51 -13.89 -4.53 3.99
CA HIS A 51 -15.24 -4.82 3.54
C HIS A 51 -15.39 -6.33 3.50
N SER A 52 -16.08 -6.90 4.48
CA SER A 52 -16.17 -8.33 4.58
C SER A 52 -14.76 -8.91 4.68
N ARG A 53 -14.33 -9.71 3.72
CA ARG A 53 -12.98 -10.28 3.72
C ARG A 53 -12.00 -9.48 2.88
N PHE A 54 -12.47 -8.43 2.25
CA PHE A 54 -11.63 -7.65 1.36
C PHE A 54 -11.00 -6.49 2.10
N VAL A 55 -9.74 -6.23 1.79
CA VAL A 55 -9.00 -5.11 2.36
C VAL A 55 -8.63 -4.18 1.22
N GLU A 56 -8.87 -2.89 1.43
CA GLU A 56 -8.55 -1.87 0.44
C GLU A 56 -7.74 -0.75 1.09
N TYR A 57 -6.83 -0.20 0.31
CA TYR A 57 -6.01 0.94 0.74
C TYR A 57 -6.28 2.11 -0.19
N HIS A 58 -6.53 3.27 0.37
CA HIS A 58 -6.66 4.48 -0.43
C HIS A 58 -5.26 5.00 -0.76
N ILE A 59 -5.06 5.42 -1.99
CA ILE A 59 -3.76 5.89 -2.45
C ILE A 59 -3.24 7.03 -1.57
N ASP A 60 -4.11 7.95 -1.18
CA ASP A 60 -3.70 9.07 -0.35
C ASP A 60 -3.19 8.61 1.01
N ASP A 61 -3.79 7.55 1.55
CA ASP A 61 -3.34 7.00 2.83
C ASP A 61 -1.98 6.33 2.68
N LEU A 62 -1.74 5.68 1.55
CA LEU A 62 -0.44 5.09 1.28
C LEU A 62 0.63 6.17 1.17
N ASP A 63 0.32 7.24 0.47
CA ASP A 63 1.25 8.34 0.31
C ASP A 63 1.56 8.99 1.66
N ALA A 64 0.53 9.21 2.46
CA ALA A 64 0.72 9.85 3.77
C ALA A 64 1.57 8.98 4.69
N TRP A 65 1.29 7.67 4.70
CA TRP A 65 2.06 6.75 5.53
C TRP A 65 3.52 6.70 5.07
N SER A 66 3.73 6.63 3.77
CA SER A 66 5.07 6.57 3.21
C SER A 66 5.85 7.85 3.52
N ALA A 67 5.20 8.98 3.40
CA ALA A 67 5.84 10.26 3.70
C ALA A 67 6.22 10.36 5.17
N ALA A 68 5.36 9.89 6.05
CA ALA A 68 5.64 9.91 7.48
C ALA A 68 6.82 9.02 7.83
N ARG A 69 6.89 7.85 7.21
CA ARG A 69 8.01 6.94 7.45
C ARG A 69 9.31 7.55 6.92
N LYS A 70 9.24 8.17 5.75
CA LYS A 70 10.42 8.80 5.18
C LYS A 70 10.95 9.89 6.10
N SER A 71 10.07 10.67 6.67
CA SER A 71 10.45 11.73 7.60
C SER A 71 11.16 11.17 8.82
N ARG A 72 10.68 10.03 9.32
CA ARG A 72 11.24 9.44 10.52
C ARG A 72 12.51 8.69 10.26
N GLY A 73 12.61 8.07 9.10
CA GLY A 73 13.71 7.18 8.81
C GLY A 73 14.81 7.79 7.99
N GLY A 74 14.58 8.99 7.46
CA GLY A 74 15.54 9.58 6.54
C GLY A 74 16.87 9.87 7.16
N ASN A 75 16.91 9.89 8.45
CA ASN A 75 18.11 10.26 9.16
C ASN A 75 19.01 9.08 9.46
N HIS A 76 18.62 7.87 9.19
CA HIS A 76 19.47 6.76 9.56
C HIS A 76 20.04 6.03 8.39
N ASP A 77 19.98 6.58 7.28
CA ASP A 77 20.60 5.96 6.11
C ASP A 77 21.99 6.36 5.96
#